data_5bf549dd5d4744bcbe239e6d6f6d5c57
#
_entry.id   5bf549dd5d4744bcbe239e6d6f6d5c57
#
_cell.length_a   1.000
_cell.length_b   1.000
_cell.length_c   1.000
_cell.angle_alpha   90.00
_cell.angle_beta   90.00
_cell.angle_gamma   90.00
#
_symmetry.space_group_name_H-M   'P 1'
#
loop_
_entity.id
_entity.type
_entity.pdbx_description
1 polymer ?
#
loop_
_entity_poly.entity_id
_entity_poly.type
_entity_poly.pdbx_seq_one_letter_code
_entity_poly.pdbx_strand_id
1 'polypeptide(L)'
;RLQRKAENGLRGIVLDLRNNPGGVLDAAVAVSDAFLDRGRVVSASGRTDESQLEFDAQPGDVLEGAPIVVLVDEGSASASEIVAGALQDHQRAVIMGRRTFGKGSVQTIVPIGRQAAIKITTARYYTPSGSSIQASGIEPDILLAPVKVELTDSSQDTVRESQLEGHLTNDAAGETT
;
A
#
# COMPACT_ATOMS: atom_id res chain seq x y z
N ARG A 1 -3.87 17.73 5.76
CA ARG A 1 -4.91 17.30 6.74
C ARG A 1 -4.33 16.40 7.83
N LEU A 2 -3.38 15.51 7.51
CA LEU A 2 -2.67 14.65 8.48
C LEU A 2 -1.77 15.46 9.41
N GLN A 3 -0.95 16.37 8.89
CA GLN A 3 -0.08 17.25 9.69
C GLN A 3 -0.85 18.11 10.70
N ARG A 4 -2.09 18.55 10.36
CA ARG A 4 -2.95 19.32 11.26
C ARG A 4 -3.57 18.51 12.40
N LYS A 5 -3.55 17.18 12.34
CA LYS A 5 -4.10 16.29 13.37
C LYS A 5 -3.06 15.77 14.36
N ALA A 6 -1.78 15.93 14.03
CA ALA A 6 -0.69 15.51 14.90
C ALA A 6 -0.27 16.70 15.79
N GLU A 7 -0.69 16.71 17.05
CA GLU A 7 -0.41 17.79 18.02
C GLU A 7 1.09 18.01 18.23
N ASN A 8 1.93 17.00 17.94
CA ASN A 8 3.40 17.04 18.12
C ASN A 8 4.18 16.81 16.81
N GLY A 9 3.55 17.07 15.65
CA GLY A 9 4.12 16.74 14.34
C GLY A 9 4.05 15.24 14.00
N LEU A 10 4.21 14.92 12.71
CA LEU A 10 4.26 13.53 12.24
C LEU A 10 5.67 12.96 12.47
N ARG A 11 5.77 11.90 13.24
CA ARG A 11 7.04 11.18 13.47
C ARG A 11 7.31 10.09 12.42
N GLY A 12 6.34 9.81 11.57
CA GLY A 12 6.40 8.82 10.51
C GLY A 12 5.00 8.38 10.11
N ILE A 13 4.90 7.60 9.04
CA ILE A 13 3.64 7.03 8.59
C ILE A 13 3.78 5.54 8.28
N VAL A 14 2.66 4.83 8.37
CA VAL A 14 2.49 3.49 7.81
C VAL A 14 1.48 3.62 6.66
N LEU A 15 1.91 3.31 5.44
CA LEU A 15 1.08 3.27 4.25
C LEU A 15 0.66 1.81 4.01
N ASP A 16 -0.60 1.50 4.24
CA ASP A 16 -1.12 0.14 4.04
C ASP A 16 -1.66 -0.04 2.62
N LEU A 17 -0.94 -0.81 1.82
CA LEU A 17 -1.30 -1.19 0.45
C LEU A 17 -1.68 -2.67 0.35
N ARG A 18 -1.88 -3.37 1.46
CA ARG A 18 -2.30 -4.77 1.44
C ARG A 18 -3.70 -4.89 0.84
N ASN A 19 -3.90 -5.93 0.00
CA ASN A 19 -5.12 -6.15 -0.75
C ASN A 19 -5.56 -4.96 -1.64
N ASN A 20 -4.63 -4.07 -1.99
CA ASN A 20 -4.90 -2.95 -2.88
C ASN A 20 -4.54 -3.33 -4.33
N PRO A 21 -5.53 -3.59 -5.22
CA PRO A 21 -5.27 -4.04 -6.59
C PRO A 21 -4.74 -2.90 -7.50
N GLY A 22 -4.50 -1.73 -6.93
CA GLY A 22 -4.04 -0.54 -7.65
C GLY A 22 -5.17 0.37 -8.09
N GLY A 23 -4.93 1.08 -9.17
CA GLY A 23 -5.84 2.08 -9.73
C GLY A 23 -5.24 2.67 -11.00
N VAL A 24 -5.44 3.97 -11.21
CA VAL A 24 -4.91 4.68 -12.37
C VAL A 24 -3.45 5.11 -12.14
N LEU A 25 -2.68 5.14 -13.22
CA LEU A 25 -1.27 5.49 -13.20
C LEU A 25 -1.01 6.87 -12.56
N ASP A 26 -1.78 7.87 -12.97
CA ASP A 26 -1.59 9.25 -12.47
C ASP A 26 -1.74 9.34 -10.95
N ALA A 27 -2.62 8.52 -10.35
CA ALA A 27 -2.76 8.48 -8.90
C ALA A 27 -1.54 7.84 -8.22
N ALA A 28 -0.95 6.80 -8.82
CA ALA A 28 0.28 6.21 -8.31
C ALA A 28 1.45 7.20 -8.37
N VAL A 29 1.57 7.91 -9.50
CA VAL A 29 2.58 8.97 -9.67
C VAL A 29 2.39 10.06 -8.62
N ALA A 30 1.18 10.58 -8.45
CA ALA A 30 0.89 11.64 -7.49
C ALA A 30 1.12 11.21 -6.03
N VAL A 31 0.83 9.95 -5.68
CA VAL A 31 1.09 9.42 -4.32
C VAL A 31 2.58 9.26 -4.09
N SER A 32 3.33 8.75 -5.07
CA SER A 32 4.80 8.61 -4.95
C SER A 32 5.47 9.97 -4.89
N ASP A 33 5.06 10.90 -5.76
CA ASP A 33 5.55 12.27 -5.83
C ASP A 33 5.41 13.02 -4.49
N ALA A 34 4.29 12.80 -3.79
CA ALA A 34 4.06 13.43 -2.48
C ALA A 34 5.12 13.09 -1.41
N PHE A 35 5.88 12.01 -1.61
CA PHE A 35 6.91 11.55 -0.67
C PHE A 35 8.33 11.59 -1.22
N LEU A 36 8.51 12.04 -2.47
CA LEU A 36 9.81 12.14 -3.13
C LEU A 36 10.12 13.61 -3.45
N ASP A 37 11.39 13.97 -3.39
CA ASP A 37 11.83 15.32 -3.77
C ASP A 37 12.33 15.39 -5.22
N ARG A 38 12.66 14.24 -5.83
CA ARG A 38 13.23 14.17 -7.17
C ARG A 38 13.40 12.74 -7.65
N GLY A 39 13.67 12.61 -8.93
CA GLY A 39 14.02 11.36 -9.59
C GLY A 39 12.83 10.67 -10.20
N ARG A 40 13.10 9.58 -10.91
CA ARG A 40 12.10 8.81 -11.61
C ARG A 40 11.11 8.18 -10.61
N VAL A 41 9.82 8.24 -10.89
CA VAL A 41 8.78 7.49 -10.17
C VAL A 41 8.55 6.15 -10.86
N VAL A 42 8.33 6.18 -12.16
CA VAL A 42 8.04 5.00 -12.98
C VAL A 42 8.34 5.32 -14.45
N SER A 43 8.75 4.31 -15.19
CA SER A 43 8.75 4.37 -16.65
C SER A 43 7.87 3.28 -17.25
N ALA A 44 7.38 3.52 -18.46
CA ALA A 44 6.68 2.52 -19.25
C ALA A 44 7.38 2.40 -20.60
N SER A 45 7.54 1.18 -21.08
CA SER A 45 8.16 0.89 -22.38
C SER A 45 7.32 -0.11 -23.16
N GLY A 46 6.98 0.27 -24.38
CA GLY A 46 6.24 -0.53 -25.35
C GLY A 46 6.94 -0.63 -26.70
N ARG A 47 6.19 -1.06 -27.72
CA ARG A 47 6.76 -1.29 -29.06
C ARG A 47 6.95 -0.03 -29.90
N THR A 48 6.25 1.05 -29.56
CA THR A 48 6.29 2.32 -30.31
C THR A 48 6.85 3.41 -29.43
N ASP A 49 7.40 4.47 -30.03
CA ASP A 49 7.95 5.61 -29.31
C ASP A 49 6.88 6.30 -28.44
N GLU A 50 5.61 6.32 -28.89
CA GLU A 50 4.49 6.88 -28.15
C GLU A 50 4.13 6.05 -26.89
N SER A 51 4.60 4.82 -26.80
CA SER A 51 4.44 3.96 -25.63
C SER A 51 5.61 4.02 -24.65
N GLN A 52 6.57 4.91 -24.90
CA GLN A 52 7.65 5.26 -23.97
C GLN A 52 7.18 6.42 -23.09
N LEU A 53 6.96 6.16 -21.81
CA LEU A 53 6.51 7.16 -20.85
C LEU A 53 7.45 7.18 -19.67
N GLU A 54 7.70 8.38 -19.16
CA GLU A 54 8.55 8.61 -18.01
C GLU A 54 7.88 9.61 -17.08
N PHE A 55 7.85 9.28 -15.80
CA PHE A 55 7.26 10.12 -14.76
C PHE A 55 8.29 10.36 -13.68
N ASP A 56 8.59 11.64 -13.45
CA ASP A 56 9.56 12.10 -12.47
C ASP A 56 8.87 12.85 -11.33
N ALA A 57 9.43 12.71 -10.13
CA ALA A 57 8.96 13.42 -8.95
C ALA A 57 9.35 14.90 -9.01
N GLN A 58 8.49 15.75 -8.48
CA GLN A 58 8.70 17.16 -8.28
C GLN A 58 9.16 17.41 -6.82
N PRO A 59 9.91 18.50 -6.56
CA PRO A 59 10.33 18.83 -5.21
C PRO A 59 9.15 19.04 -4.27
N GLY A 60 9.19 18.43 -3.08
CA GLY A 60 8.17 18.67 -2.07
C GLY A 60 7.73 17.45 -1.25
N ASP A 61 8.67 16.70 -0.68
CA ASP A 61 8.32 15.63 0.30
C ASP A 61 7.46 16.20 1.45
N VAL A 62 6.18 15.81 1.46
CA VAL A 62 5.20 16.31 2.43
C VAL A 62 5.48 15.86 3.87
N LEU A 63 6.39 14.93 4.07
CA LEU A 63 6.81 14.42 5.38
C LEU A 63 8.18 14.95 5.81
N GLU A 64 8.84 15.77 4.96
CA GLU A 64 10.14 16.38 5.27
C GLU A 64 11.18 15.34 5.74
N GLY A 65 11.18 14.17 5.11
CA GLY A 65 12.09 13.06 5.44
C GLY A 65 11.63 12.17 6.60
N ALA A 66 10.47 12.39 7.21
CA ALA A 66 9.99 11.50 8.27
C ALA A 66 9.83 10.05 7.77
N PRO A 67 10.11 9.03 8.61
CA PRO A 67 10.10 7.63 8.22
C PRO A 67 8.78 7.16 7.63
N ILE A 68 8.86 6.28 6.60
CA ILE A 68 7.72 5.62 5.96
C ILE A 68 7.92 4.11 6.00
N VAL A 69 6.89 3.39 6.41
CA VAL A 69 6.77 1.95 6.20
C VAL A 69 5.59 1.72 5.25
N VAL A 70 5.80 0.91 4.21
CA VAL A 70 4.76 0.49 3.28
C VAL A 70 4.46 -0.98 3.51
N LEU A 71 3.20 -1.31 3.83
CA LEU A 71 2.75 -2.69 4.00
C LEU A 71 2.22 -3.21 2.66
N VAL A 72 2.70 -4.37 2.23
CA VAL A 72 2.32 -5.02 0.97
C VAL A 72 2.03 -6.51 1.16
N ASP A 73 1.23 -7.07 0.24
CA ASP A 73 0.96 -8.50 0.14
C ASP A 73 0.67 -8.93 -1.31
N GLU A 74 0.28 -10.18 -1.51
CA GLU A 74 -0.06 -10.74 -2.83
C GLU A 74 -1.27 -10.07 -3.48
N GLY A 75 -2.09 -9.34 -2.73
CA GLY A 75 -3.20 -8.53 -3.24
C GLY A 75 -2.79 -7.12 -3.67
N SER A 76 -1.55 -6.71 -3.35
CA SER A 76 -0.99 -5.43 -3.80
C SER A 76 -0.59 -5.55 -5.26
N ALA A 77 -1.20 -4.77 -6.16
CA ALA A 77 -1.00 -4.92 -7.60
C ALA A 77 -0.97 -3.58 -8.35
N SER A 78 -0.30 -3.57 -9.54
CA SER A 78 -0.36 -2.48 -10.51
C SER A 78 0.09 -1.12 -9.92
N ALA A 79 -0.81 -0.13 -9.79
CA ALA A 79 -0.50 1.20 -9.23
C ALA A 79 0.11 1.12 -7.81
N SER A 80 -0.32 0.15 -6.99
CA SER A 80 0.26 -0.07 -5.65
C SER A 80 1.70 -0.56 -5.73
N GLU A 81 2.03 -1.36 -6.76
CA GLU A 81 3.40 -1.82 -7.00
C GLU A 81 4.30 -0.70 -7.52
N ILE A 82 3.74 0.23 -8.28
CA ILE A 82 4.46 1.45 -8.71
C ILE A 82 4.85 2.28 -7.48
N VAL A 83 3.90 2.53 -6.56
CA VAL A 83 4.17 3.28 -5.33
C VAL A 83 5.22 2.57 -4.47
N ALA A 84 5.05 1.27 -4.22
CA ALA A 84 5.98 0.50 -3.40
C ALA A 84 7.37 0.48 -4.02
N GLY A 85 7.48 0.18 -5.33
CA GLY A 85 8.77 0.11 -6.04
C GLY A 85 9.47 1.46 -6.14
N ALA A 86 8.72 2.55 -6.38
CA ALA A 86 9.29 3.89 -6.41
C ALA A 86 9.89 4.28 -5.06
N LEU A 87 9.14 4.10 -3.97
CA LEU A 87 9.61 4.45 -2.62
C LEU A 87 10.76 3.53 -2.14
N GLN A 88 10.76 2.26 -2.58
CA GLN A 88 11.84 1.30 -2.29
C GLN A 88 13.13 1.71 -2.99
N ASP A 89 13.10 1.90 -4.32
CA ASP A 89 14.29 2.20 -5.12
C ASP A 89 14.94 3.53 -4.71
N HIS A 90 14.14 4.50 -4.27
CA HIS A 90 14.64 5.75 -3.71
C HIS A 90 15.06 5.62 -2.23
N GLN A 91 14.96 4.45 -1.63
CA GLN A 91 15.24 4.25 -0.19
C GLN A 91 14.43 5.21 0.70
N ARG A 92 13.26 5.64 0.20
CA ARG A 92 12.40 6.59 0.92
C ARG A 92 11.51 5.90 1.95
N ALA A 93 11.16 4.64 1.72
CA ALA A 93 10.36 3.83 2.61
C ALA A 93 10.96 2.43 2.78
N VAL A 94 10.64 1.80 3.91
CA VAL A 94 10.85 0.36 4.11
C VAL A 94 9.60 -0.37 3.66
N ILE A 95 9.75 -1.30 2.72
CA ILE A 95 8.66 -2.15 2.24
C ILE A 95 8.60 -3.41 3.09
N MET A 96 7.45 -3.67 3.70
CA MET A 96 7.28 -4.78 4.64
C MET A 96 6.06 -5.62 4.28
N GLY A 97 6.19 -6.93 4.35
CA GLY A 97 5.08 -7.85 4.07
C GLY A 97 5.48 -9.05 3.24
N ARG A 98 4.74 -9.31 2.17
CA ARG A 98 5.00 -10.39 1.23
C ARG A 98 5.11 -9.84 -0.19
N ARG A 99 5.76 -10.62 -1.07
CA ARG A 99 5.90 -10.26 -2.48
C ARG A 99 4.56 -9.88 -3.08
N THR A 100 4.53 -8.79 -3.85
CA THR A 100 3.33 -8.30 -4.49
C THR A 100 2.92 -9.13 -5.71
N PHE A 101 1.78 -8.83 -6.31
CA PHE A 101 1.15 -9.64 -7.36
C PHE A 101 1.98 -9.75 -8.65
N GLY A 102 2.66 -8.69 -9.07
CA GLY A 102 3.44 -8.68 -10.31
C GLY A 102 2.65 -8.26 -11.56
N LYS A 103 1.76 -7.27 -11.43
CA LYS A 103 1.03 -6.70 -12.58
C LYS A 103 1.74 -5.46 -13.11
N GLY A 104 2.72 -5.65 -13.98
CA GLY A 104 3.51 -4.59 -14.60
C GLY A 104 3.05 -4.23 -16.03
N SER A 105 1.85 -4.58 -16.46
CA SER A 105 1.36 -4.30 -17.82
C SER A 105 0.52 -3.02 -17.88
N VAL A 106 0.82 -2.18 -18.88
CA VAL A 106 0.00 -1.02 -19.27
C VAL A 106 -1.10 -1.47 -20.20
N GLN A 107 -2.34 -1.15 -19.88
CA GLN A 107 -3.50 -1.51 -20.68
C GLN A 107 -4.20 -0.24 -21.20
N THR A 108 -4.29 -0.15 -22.53
CA THR A 108 -5.00 0.94 -23.22
C THR A 108 -6.38 0.47 -23.63
N ILE A 109 -7.39 1.30 -23.41
CA ILE A 109 -8.76 1.06 -23.87
C ILE A 109 -8.93 1.79 -25.18
N VAL A 110 -9.16 1.04 -26.27
CA VAL A 110 -9.39 1.56 -27.61
C VAL A 110 -10.88 1.41 -27.94
N PRO A 111 -11.65 2.51 -28.05
CA PRO A 111 -13.04 2.43 -28.46
C PRO A 111 -13.18 1.89 -29.89
N ILE A 112 -14.09 0.92 -30.09
CA ILE A 112 -14.49 0.37 -31.39
C ILE A 112 -16.00 0.61 -31.57
N GLY A 113 -16.37 1.75 -32.14
CA GLY A 113 -17.76 2.14 -32.28
C GLY A 113 -18.36 2.78 -31.01
N ARG A 114 -19.72 2.81 -30.97
CA ARG A 114 -20.45 3.58 -29.94
C ARG A 114 -20.63 2.84 -28.60
N GLN A 115 -20.52 1.52 -28.59
CA GLN A 115 -20.90 0.69 -27.43
C GLN A 115 -19.88 -0.40 -27.10
N ALA A 116 -18.73 -0.41 -27.76
CA ALA A 116 -17.69 -1.41 -27.54
C ALA A 116 -16.29 -0.79 -27.49
N ALA A 117 -15.41 -1.43 -26.74
CA ALA A 117 -14.00 -1.07 -26.68
C ALA A 117 -13.14 -2.35 -26.55
N ILE A 118 -11.93 -2.27 -27.05
CA ILE A 118 -10.91 -3.31 -26.88
C ILE A 118 -9.93 -2.83 -25.82
N LYS A 119 -9.57 -3.71 -24.90
CA LYS A 119 -8.50 -3.51 -23.92
C LYS A 119 -7.26 -4.25 -24.39
N ILE A 120 -6.21 -3.50 -24.71
CA ILE A 120 -4.98 -4.02 -25.29
C ILE A 120 -3.80 -3.69 -24.36
N THR A 121 -2.90 -4.64 -24.14
CA THR A 121 -1.63 -4.38 -23.48
C THR A 121 -0.66 -3.73 -24.47
N THR A 122 -0.21 -2.51 -24.15
CA THR A 122 0.63 -1.68 -25.02
C THR A 122 2.06 -1.49 -24.52
N ALA A 123 2.30 -1.59 -23.21
CA ALA A 123 3.61 -1.38 -22.61
C ALA A 123 3.76 -2.15 -21.30
N ARG A 124 4.96 -2.10 -20.71
CA ARG A 124 5.28 -2.62 -19.37
C ARG A 124 5.81 -1.49 -18.51
N TYR A 125 5.50 -1.57 -17.21
CA TYR A 125 6.04 -0.68 -16.19
C TYR A 125 7.39 -1.18 -15.68
N TYR A 126 8.25 -0.22 -15.38
CA TYR A 126 9.55 -0.43 -14.76
C TYR A 126 9.72 0.53 -13.59
N THR A 127 10.32 0.06 -12.52
CA THR A 127 10.66 0.86 -11.35
C THR A 127 11.80 1.85 -11.68
N PRO A 128 12.12 2.81 -10.82
CA PRO A 128 13.23 3.74 -11.03
C PRO A 128 14.57 3.05 -11.34
N SER A 129 14.85 1.91 -10.73
CA SER A 129 16.05 1.11 -10.99
C SER A 129 16.05 0.40 -12.35
N GLY A 130 14.94 0.46 -13.10
CA GLY A 130 14.76 -0.24 -14.37
C GLY A 130 14.29 -1.69 -14.23
N SER A 131 13.91 -2.11 -13.03
CA SER A 131 13.39 -3.46 -12.78
C SER A 131 11.95 -3.60 -13.30
N SER A 132 11.66 -4.71 -14.00
CA SER A 132 10.31 -4.99 -14.48
C SER A 132 9.43 -5.50 -13.36
N ILE A 133 8.27 -4.88 -13.17
CA ILE A 133 7.24 -5.34 -12.22
C ILE A 133 6.53 -6.60 -12.74
N GLN A 134 6.47 -6.78 -14.09
CA GLN A 134 5.67 -7.82 -14.72
C GLN A 134 6.14 -9.23 -14.30
N ALA A 135 5.22 -10.00 -13.72
CA ALA A 135 5.39 -11.37 -13.24
C ALA A 135 6.42 -11.54 -12.08
N SER A 136 7.10 -10.45 -11.69
CA SER A 136 8.08 -10.45 -10.59
C SER A 136 7.50 -9.88 -9.31
N GLY A 137 6.66 -8.83 -9.45
CA GLY A 137 6.21 -8.05 -8.30
C GLY A 137 7.33 -7.25 -7.64
N ILE A 138 7.02 -6.68 -6.50
CA ILE A 138 7.96 -6.01 -5.62
C ILE A 138 8.27 -6.96 -4.45
N GLU A 139 9.55 -7.25 -4.27
CA GLU A 139 10.04 -8.01 -3.12
C GLU A 139 10.17 -7.08 -1.92
N PRO A 140 9.56 -7.38 -0.76
CA PRO A 140 9.68 -6.51 0.40
C PRO A 140 11.08 -6.56 1.01
N ASP A 141 11.52 -5.44 1.60
CA ASP A 141 12.78 -5.36 2.35
C ASP A 141 12.72 -6.21 3.63
N ILE A 142 11.52 -6.29 4.23
CA ILE A 142 11.25 -7.13 5.40
C ILE A 142 10.11 -8.09 5.06
N LEU A 143 10.49 -9.35 4.86
CA LEU A 143 9.52 -10.42 4.60
C LEU A 143 8.81 -10.83 5.88
N LEU A 144 7.47 -10.80 5.86
CA LEU A 144 6.63 -11.30 6.93
C LEU A 144 6.09 -12.69 6.58
N ALA A 145 6.41 -13.67 7.40
CA ALA A 145 5.84 -15.01 7.25
C ALA A 145 4.31 -14.98 7.50
N PRO A 146 3.53 -15.79 6.78
CA PRO A 146 2.12 -15.95 7.08
C PRO A 146 1.96 -16.55 8.49
N VAL A 147 1.18 -15.90 9.34
CA VAL A 147 0.86 -16.41 10.69
C VAL A 147 -0.54 -17.01 10.65
N LYS A 148 -0.65 -18.25 11.07
CA LYS A 148 -1.95 -18.86 11.37
C LYS A 148 -2.33 -18.45 12.79
N VAL A 149 -3.28 -17.55 12.94
CA VAL A 149 -3.85 -17.23 14.24
C VAL A 149 -4.86 -18.32 14.59
N GLU A 150 -4.51 -19.19 15.51
CA GLU A 150 -5.47 -20.08 16.14
C GLU A 150 -6.09 -19.31 17.32
N LEU A 151 -7.39 -19.05 17.24
CA LEU A 151 -8.12 -18.53 18.39
C LEU A 151 -8.14 -19.64 19.43
N THR A 152 -7.28 -19.55 20.42
CA THR A 152 -7.42 -20.34 21.62
C THR A 152 -8.63 -19.77 22.35
N ASP A 153 -9.62 -20.62 22.62
CA ASP A 153 -10.78 -20.23 23.43
C ASP A 153 -10.28 -19.94 24.86
N SER A 154 -9.89 -18.67 25.07
CA SER A 154 -9.41 -18.19 26.37
C SER A 154 -10.54 -17.94 27.36
N SER A 155 -11.76 -18.42 27.05
CA SER A 155 -12.92 -18.26 27.93
C SER A 155 -12.78 -19.01 29.26
N GLN A 156 -11.78 -19.91 29.39
CA GLN A 156 -11.58 -20.70 30.63
C GLN A 156 -10.66 -20.04 31.67
N ASP A 157 -9.85 -19.02 31.28
CA ASP A 157 -8.84 -18.43 32.18
C ASP A 157 -9.08 -16.98 32.59
N THR A 158 -10.10 -16.32 32.05
CA THR A 158 -10.40 -14.93 32.40
C THR A 158 -11.35 -14.88 33.60
N VAL A 159 -10.80 -14.79 34.80
CA VAL A 159 -11.58 -14.54 36.04
C VAL A 159 -12.11 -13.09 35.93
N ARG A 160 -13.43 -12.98 36.06
CA ARG A 160 -14.13 -11.68 36.14
C ARG A 160 -14.35 -11.29 37.57
N GLU A 161 -14.45 -9.98 37.86
CA GLU A 161 -14.75 -9.42 39.17
C GLU A 161 -15.97 -10.13 39.81
N SER A 162 -17.02 -10.36 39.02
CA SER A 162 -18.25 -11.09 39.45
C SER A 162 -18.06 -12.53 39.88
N GLN A 163 -16.89 -13.12 39.65
CA GLN A 163 -16.52 -14.49 40.03
C GLN A 163 -15.63 -14.53 41.28
N LEU A 164 -15.22 -13.35 41.77
CA LEU A 164 -14.40 -13.26 42.99
C LEU A 164 -15.28 -13.30 44.22
N GLU A 165 -14.81 -14.00 45.21
CA GLU A 165 -15.48 -14.05 46.52
C GLU A 165 -15.40 -12.67 47.17
N GLY A 166 -16.59 -12.10 47.56
CA GLY A 166 -16.66 -10.77 48.15
C GLY A 166 -16.68 -9.60 47.13
N HIS A 167 -16.91 -9.86 45.84
CA HIS A 167 -17.05 -8.77 44.84
C HIS A 167 -18.25 -7.85 45.19
N LEU A 168 -18.13 -6.57 44.84
CA LEU A 168 -19.21 -5.59 45.00
C LEU A 168 -20.27 -5.82 43.91
N THR A 169 -21.53 -5.84 44.30
CA THR A 169 -22.67 -5.92 43.37
C THR A 169 -22.86 -4.58 42.66
N ASN A 170 -23.32 -4.62 41.40
CA ASN A 170 -23.63 -3.41 40.66
C ASN A 170 -24.94 -2.78 41.21
N ASP A 171 -24.88 -1.53 41.62
CA ASP A 171 -26.02 -0.78 42.18
C ASP A 171 -27.20 -0.64 41.18
N ALA A 172 -26.94 -0.77 39.87
CA ALA A 172 -27.97 -0.76 38.83
C ALA A 172 -28.72 -2.09 38.65
N ALA A 173 -28.31 -3.17 39.34
CA ALA A 173 -28.96 -4.49 39.27
C ALA A 173 -30.07 -4.69 40.31
N GLY A 174 -30.41 -3.67 41.08
CA GLY A 174 -31.35 -3.72 42.20
C GLY A 174 -32.65 -2.98 41.95
N GLU A 175 -33.37 -3.23 40.82
CA GLU A 175 -34.81 -2.92 40.72
C GLU A 175 -35.45 -3.78 39.62
N THR A 176 -35.74 -5.06 39.95
CA THR A 176 -36.84 -5.77 39.32
C THR A 176 -37.45 -6.70 40.39
N THR A 177 -38.45 -6.14 41.05
CA THR A 177 -39.47 -6.88 41.75
C THR A 177 -40.39 -7.54 40.76
#